data_1ab6bf87759feb34252b5207d6181847
#
_entry.id   1ab6bf87759feb34252b5207d6181847
#
_cell.length_a   1.000
_cell.length_b   1.000
_cell.length_c   1.000
_cell.angle_alpha   90.00
_cell.angle_beta   90.00
_cell.angle_gamma   90.00
#
_symmetry.space_group_name_H-M   'P 1'
#
loop_
_entity.id
_entity.type
_entity.pdbx_description
1 polymer ?
#
loop_
_entity_poly.entity_id
_entity_poly.type
_entity_poly.pdbx_seq_one_letter_code
_entity_poly.pdbx_strand_id
1 'polypeptide(L)'
;MPAVYINRVATAVPPYDVHDAFRRFAQSTLHLANPRQARLFERMADKSGIEHRFSCLTPSNRPEGDHFDAGGFYARSDFPDTATRMEQYERHAPELAQAAVERLHLGADRDRITHLIVTSCTGFSAPGLDLDLIARCELPTTVERTVIGFMGCYAAINALKLAYHIVRSEASARVLLVNLELCTLHLKENADLEQMLSFLLFADGCAASLVSAEPSGIALDSFRAVLVPDTRDLITWNIRDAGFDMVLSGRVPAVIQDGLRRSADEILAGAPAASIDLWAVHPGGRTVLDAVERAFALAPTALATSRDVLRRYGNMSSATVMFVIERLMRSGARGRSGCAMSFGPGLIAETMLFRTAA
;
A
#
# COMPACT_ATOMS: atom_id res chain seq x y z
N MET A 1 -1.31 -2.70 -30.87
CA MET A 1 -1.89 -2.01 -29.70
C MET A 1 -0.85 -1.02 -29.18
N PRO A 2 -1.26 0.14 -28.65
CA PRO A 2 -0.31 1.13 -28.14
C PRO A 2 0.47 0.57 -26.95
N ALA A 3 1.72 1.04 -26.79
CA ALA A 3 2.45 0.87 -25.55
C ALA A 3 1.82 1.73 -24.48
N VAL A 4 1.89 1.29 -23.20
CA VAL A 4 1.28 1.98 -22.07
C VAL A 4 2.34 2.34 -21.05
N TYR A 5 2.26 3.54 -20.51
CA TYR A 5 3.26 4.07 -19.60
C TYR A 5 2.63 4.61 -18.32
N ILE A 6 3.30 4.39 -17.19
CA ILE A 6 3.13 5.24 -16.01
C ILE A 6 3.96 6.49 -16.28
N ASN A 7 3.30 7.60 -16.60
CA ASN A 7 3.97 8.84 -16.97
C ASN A 7 4.50 9.60 -15.74
N ARG A 8 3.70 9.63 -14.67
CA ARG A 8 4.00 10.31 -13.41
C ARG A 8 3.45 9.54 -12.23
N VAL A 9 4.15 9.62 -11.11
CA VAL A 9 3.69 9.16 -9.80
C VAL A 9 3.99 10.24 -8.77
N ALA A 10 3.06 10.50 -7.87
CA ALA A 10 3.25 11.35 -6.72
C ALA A 10 2.65 10.70 -5.47
N THR A 11 3.20 11.00 -4.32
CA THR A 11 2.83 10.37 -3.06
C THR A 11 2.56 11.40 -1.98
N ALA A 12 1.64 11.09 -1.07
CA ALA A 12 1.32 11.90 0.09
C ALA A 12 1.11 11.02 1.32
N VAL A 13 1.49 11.54 2.47
CA VAL A 13 1.16 10.95 3.78
C VAL A 13 0.50 12.01 4.66
N PRO A 14 -0.33 11.63 5.63
CA PRO A 14 -0.85 12.55 6.63
C PRO A 14 0.27 13.18 7.45
N PRO A 15 -0.03 14.27 8.22
CA PRO A 15 1.01 15.07 8.87
C PRO A 15 1.62 14.44 10.14
N TYR A 16 0.98 13.42 10.74
CA TYR A 16 1.36 12.96 12.08
C TYR A 16 2.12 11.65 12.04
N ASP A 17 3.37 11.67 12.50
CA ASP A 17 4.13 10.45 12.76
C ASP A 17 3.68 9.82 14.07
N VAL A 18 3.18 8.59 13.99
CA VAL A 18 2.61 7.85 15.12
C VAL A 18 3.43 6.62 15.52
N HIS A 19 4.62 6.42 14.93
CA HIS A 19 5.37 5.18 15.17
C HIS A 19 5.72 4.99 16.64
N ASP A 20 6.37 5.98 17.25
CA ASP A 20 6.77 5.92 18.66
C ASP A 20 5.55 5.96 19.61
N ALA A 21 4.53 6.72 19.26
CA ALA A 21 3.29 6.75 20.05
C ALA A 21 2.62 5.37 20.09
N PHE A 22 2.57 4.68 18.94
CA PHE A 22 2.04 3.33 18.89
C PHE A 22 2.90 2.32 19.66
N ARG A 23 4.21 2.40 19.58
CA ARG A 23 5.12 1.51 20.35
C ARG A 23 4.85 1.65 21.85
N ARG A 24 4.75 2.86 22.37
CA ARG A 24 4.45 3.13 23.80
C ARG A 24 3.07 2.62 24.19
N PHE A 25 2.05 2.86 23.35
CA PHE A 25 0.70 2.35 23.56
C PHE A 25 0.67 0.82 23.62
N ALA A 26 1.20 0.14 22.61
CA ALA A 26 1.23 -1.32 22.53
C ALA A 26 2.04 -1.94 23.69
N GLN A 27 3.18 -1.37 24.00
CA GLN A 27 4.03 -1.84 25.11
C GLN A 27 3.29 -1.73 26.45
N SER A 28 2.60 -0.62 26.73
CA SER A 28 1.82 -0.45 27.97
C SER A 28 0.66 -1.44 28.03
N THR A 29 -0.08 -1.64 26.94
CA THR A 29 -1.21 -2.58 26.85
C THR A 29 -0.74 -4.02 27.08
N LEU A 30 0.32 -4.44 26.41
CA LEU A 30 0.90 -5.77 26.57
C LEU A 30 1.50 -5.98 27.97
N HIS A 31 2.13 -4.94 28.56
CA HIS A 31 2.74 -5.03 29.89
C HIS A 31 1.70 -5.30 30.97
N LEU A 32 0.54 -4.65 30.91
CA LEU A 32 -0.57 -4.87 31.84
C LEU A 32 -1.11 -6.30 31.76
N ALA A 33 -1.15 -6.89 30.57
CA ALA A 33 -1.63 -8.25 30.36
C ALA A 33 -0.53 -9.31 30.62
N ASN A 34 0.68 -9.10 30.07
CA ASN A 34 1.81 -10.02 30.15
C ASN A 34 3.16 -9.33 29.91
N PRO A 35 3.95 -9.07 30.96
CA PRO A 35 5.26 -8.39 30.84
C PRO A 35 6.30 -9.10 29.94
N ARG A 36 6.17 -10.43 29.74
CA ARG A 36 7.06 -11.16 28.81
C ARG A 36 6.73 -10.85 27.36
N GLN A 37 5.43 -10.75 27.02
CA GLN A 37 4.98 -10.36 25.69
C GLN A 37 5.40 -8.92 25.37
N ALA A 38 5.29 -7.99 26.32
CA ALA A 38 5.75 -6.61 26.14
C ALA A 38 7.25 -6.55 25.78
N ARG A 39 8.11 -7.32 26.46
CA ARG A 39 9.55 -7.40 26.11
C ARG A 39 9.80 -8.05 24.75
N LEU A 40 8.98 -9.02 24.36
CA LEU A 40 9.10 -9.65 23.04
C LEU A 40 8.66 -8.68 21.95
N PHE A 41 7.56 -7.96 22.15
CA PHE A 41 7.07 -6.91 21.24
C PHE A 41 8.18 -5.88 20.97
N GLU A 42 8.81 -5.34 22.02
CA GLU A 42 9.85 -4.31 21.86
C GLU A 42 11.03 -4.81 21.01
N ARG A 43 11.52 -6.02 21.28
CA ARG A 43 12.59 -6.63 20.46
C ARG A 43 12.19 -6.87 19.00
N MET A 44 10.92 -7.19 18.74
CA MET A 44 10.41 -7.38 17.39
C MET A 44 10.18 -6.04 16.70
N ALA A 45 9.72 -5.03 17.43
CA ALA A 45 9.57 -3.67 16.95
C ALA A 45 10.92 -3.09 16.48
N ASP A 46 11.98 -3.24 17.26
CA ASP A 46 13.35 -2.82 16.88
C ASP A 46 13.83 -3.53 15.60
N LYS A 47 13.43 -4.77 15.40
CA LYS A 47 13.79 -5.56 14.22
C LYS A 47 12.89 -5.33 13.01
N SER A 48 11.79 -4.59 13.14
CA SER A 48 10.85 -4.36 12.04
C SER A 48 11.48 -3.58 10.88
N GLY A 49 12.48 -2.74 11.18
CA GLY A 49 13.12 -1.85 10.22
C GLY A 49 12.27 -0.62 9.91
N ILE A 50 11.25 -0.31 10.73
CA ILE A 50 10.37 0.85 10.58
C ILE A 50 10.80 1.93 11.56
N GLU A 51 10.99 3.15 11.07
CA GLU A 51 11.31 4.34 11.87
C GLU A 51 10.14 5.32 11.94
N HIS A 52 9.35 5.40 10.87
CA HIS A 52 8.24 6.33 10.75
C HIS A 52 6.99 5.66 10.20
N ARG A 53 5.83 6.04 10.72
CA ARG A 53 4.50 5.69 10.20
C ARG A 53 3.59 6.88 10.39
N PHE A 54 2.85 7.20 9.35
CA PHE A 54 1.98 8.38 9.36
C PHE A 54 0.51 8.00 9.56
N SER A 55 -0.24 8.92 10.19
CA SER A 55 -1.66 8.78 10.47
C SER A 55 -2.40 10.10 10.30
N CYS A 56 -3.68 10.00 9.93
CA CYS A 56 -4.60 11.12 9.99
C CYS A 56 -4.96 11.53 11.43
N LEU A 57 -4.71 10.69 12.42
CA LEU A 57 -4.97 10.94 13.83
C LEU A 57 -3.75 11.57 14.51
N THR A 58 -3.95 12.66 15.23
CA THR A 58 -2.91 13.30 16.03
C THR A 58 -2.56 12.43 17.24
N PRO A 59 -1.30 12.02 17.44
CA PRO A 59 -0.95 11.18 18.59
C PRO A 59 -1.11 11.95 19.91
N SER A 60 -1.48 11.25 20.96
CA SER A 60 -1.48 11.78 22.33
C SER A 60 -0.04 12.04 22.81
N ASN A 61 0.15 13.04 23.66
CA ASN A 61 1.43 13.26 24.36
C ASN A 61 1.74 12.12 25.35
N ARG A 62 0.72 11.39 25.80
CA ARG A 62 0.81 10.25 26.72
C ARG A 62 0.02 9.06 26.18
N PRO A 63 0.45 8.43 25.07
CA PRO A 63 -0.28 7.35 24.42
C PRO A 63 -0.33 6.07 25.27
N GLU A 64 0.53 5.94 26.28
CA GLU A 64 0.48 4.90 27.31
C GLU A 64 -0.64 5.07 28.34
N GLY A 65 -1.28 6.26 28.39
CA GLY A 65 -2.42 6.58 29.24
C GLY A 65 -3.77 6.11 28.67
N ASP A 66 -4.81 6.89 28.93
CA ASP A 66 -6.19 6.51 28.58
C ASP A 66 -6.52 6.65 27.08
N HIS A 67 -5.73 7.43 26.31
CA HIS A 67 -5.99 7.72 24.92
C HIS A 67 -4.72 7.54 24.07
N PHE A 68 -4.82 6.78 22.97
CA PHE A 68 -3.74 6.68 21.99
C PHE A 68 -3.53 8.00 21.22
N ASP A 69 -4.61 8.66 20.84
CA ASP A 69 -4.62 9.92 20.08
C ASP A 69 -5.15 11.08 20.92
N ALA A 70 -4.82 12.30 20.49
CA ALA A 70 -5.19 13.54 21.20
C ALA A 70 -6.70 13.84 21.14
N GLY A 71 -7.41 13.29 20.15
CA GLY A 71 -8.85 13.47 19.97
C GLY A 71 -9.70 12.47 20.78
N GLY A 72 -9.06 11.49 21.41
CA GLY A 72 -9.76 10.43 22.16
C GLY A 72 -10.53 9.44 21.28
N PHE A 73 -10.21 9.36 19.99
CA PHE A 73 -10.81 8.40 19.08
C PHE A 73 -10.55 6.95 19.51
N TYR A 74 -9.35 6.68 20.03
CA TYR A 74 -8.95 5.42 20.63
C TYR A 74 -8.82 5.56 22.15
N ALA A 75 -9.96 5.77 22.83
CA ALA A 75 -10.03 5.73 24.28
C ALA A 75 -10.02 4.27 24.78
N ARG A 76 -9.20 3.95 25.79
CA ARG A 76 -9.15 2.61 26.36
C ARG A 76 -10.53 2.20 26.88
N SER A 77 -10.92 0.96 26.63
CA SER A 77 -12.23 0.38 26.93
C SER A 77 -13.41 0.99 26.15
N ASP A 78 -13.14 1.87 25.18
CA ASP A 78 -14.16 2.53 24.37
C ASP A 78 -13.64 2.81 22.94
N PHE A 79 -13.06 1.79 22.29
CA PHE A 79 -12.61 1.92 20.90
C PHE A 79 -13.82 2.03 19.96
N PRO A 80 -13.74 2.88 18.93
CA PRO A 80 -14.87 3.19 18.06
C PRO A 80 -15.35 1.97 17.28
N ASP A 81 -16.65 1.95 17.01
CA ASP A 81 -17.27 1.02 16.08
C ASP A 81 -16.90 1.31 14.61
N THR A 82 -17.35 0.47 13.71
CA THR A 82 -17.06 0.60 12.28
C THR A 82 -17.69 1.86 11.68
N ALA A 83 -18.88 2.25 12.10
CA ALA A 83 -19.55 3.46 11.59
C ALA A 83 -18.73 4.71 11.92
N THR A 84 -18.32 4.86 13.17
CA THR A 84 -17.47 5.96 13.63
C THR A 84 -16.12 6.02 12.90
N ARG A 85 -15.53 4.84 12.56
CA ARG A 85 -14.29 4.77 11.76
C ARG A 85 -14.51 5.23 10.33
N MET A 86 -15.67 4.90 9.75
CA MET A 86 -16.02 5.33 8.38
C MET A 86 -16.25 6.84 8.32
N GLU A 87 -16.82 7.47 9.36
CA GLU A 87 -16.91 8.93 9.45
C GLU A 87 -15.52 9.60 9.42
N GLN A 88 -14.51 9.00 10.07
CA GLN A 88 -13.14 9.51 9.99
C GLN A 88 -12.53 9.27 8.60
N TYR A 89 -12.83 8.14 7.97
CA TYR A 89 -12.41 7.88 6.59
C TYR A 89 -12.98 8.93 5.63
N GLU A 90 -14.28 9.19 5.68
CA GLU A 90 -14.97 10.19 4.85
C GLU A 90 -14.40 11.61 5.05
N ARG A 91 -13.97 11.94 6.26
CA ARG A 91 -13.35 13.23 6.59
C ARG A 91 -11.95 13.37 6.02
N HIS A 92 -11.09 12.36 6.18
CA HIS A 92 -9.64 12.47 5.94
C HIS A 92 -9.21 11.96 4.57
N ALA A 93 -9.92 10.99 3.99
CA ALA A 93 -9.54 10.40 2.70
C ALA A 93 -9.52 11.41 1.55
N PRO A 94 -10.53 12.31 1.40
CA PRO A 94 -10.53 13.28 0.30
C PRO A 94 -9.37 14.27 0.36
N GLU A 95 -8.98 14.71 1.55
CA GLU A 95 -7.87 15.67 1.73
C GLU A 95 -6.52 15.04 1.37
N LEU A 96 -6.29 13.82 1.84
CA LEU A 96 -5.05 13.10 1.54
C LEU A 96 -4.94 12.72 0.05
N ALA A 97 -6.06 12.30 -0.55
CA ALA A 97 -6.11 11.97 -1.97
C ALA A 97 -5.88 13.21 -2.85
N GLN A 98 -6.54 14.32 -2.53
CA GLN A 98 -6.32 15.61 -3.20
C GLN A 98 -4.84 16.02 -3.13
N ALA A 99 -4.21 15.94 -1.96
CA ALA A 99 -2.80 16.29 -1.78
C ALA A 99 -1.86 15.43 -2.66
N ALA A 100 -2.18 14.14 -2.86
CA ALA A 100 -1.42 13.28 -3.78
C ALA A 100 -1.61 13.68 -5.25
N VAL A 101 -2.85 13.98 -5.65
CA VAL A 101 -3.16 14.42 -7.02
C VAL A 101 -2.54 15.78 -7.33
N GLU A 102 -2.57 16.73 -6.41
CA GLU A 102 -1.93 18.05 -6.58
C GLU A 102 -0.43 17.93 -6.81
N ARG A 103 0.25 17.03 -6.08
CA ARG A 103 1.68 16.75 -6.26
C ARG A 103 2.02 16.08 -7.59
N LEU A 104 1.04 15.55 -8.29
CA LEU A 104 1.22 15.02 -9.65
C LEU A 104 1.45 16.15 -10.67
N HIS A 105 1.06 17.38 -10.32
CA HIS A 105 1.17 18.57 -11.18
C HIS A 105 0.58 18.31 -12.58
N LEU A 106 -0.72 17.94 -12.61
CA LEU A 106 -1.39 17.56 -13.86
C LEU A 106 -1.33 18.66 -14.93
N GLY A 107 -1.42 19.95 -14.54
CA GLY A 107 -1.39 21.06 -15.50
C GLY A 107 -2.48 20.90 -16.57
N ALA A 108 -2.12 20.99 -17.83
CA ALA A 108 -3.03 20.81 -18.97
C ALA A 108 -3.57 19.37 -19.13
N ASP A 109 -2.99 18.38 -18.46
CA ASP A 109 -3.50 17.02 -18.47
C ASP A 109 -4.79 16.87 -17.67
N ARG A 110 -5.09 17.78 -16.71
CA ARG A 110 -6.30 17.74 -15.89
C ARG A 110 -7.56 17.65 -16.74
N ASP A 111 -7.74 18.54 -17.68
CA ASP A 111 -8.91 18.61 -18.56
C ASP A 111 -8.98 17.46 -19.57
N ARG A 112 -7.92 16.65 -19.65
CA ARG A 112 -7.78 15.51 -20.55
C ARG A 112 -7.94 14.17 -19.85
N ILE A 113 -8.15 14.13 -18.53
CA ILE A 113 -8.39 12.89 -17.78
C ILE A 113 -9.71 12.30 -18.29
N THR A 114 -9.65 11.07 -18.75
CA THR A 114 -10.80 10.31 -19.27
C THR A 114 -11.31 9.29 -18.25
N HIS A 115 -10.41 8.74 -17.43
CA HIS A 115 -10.74 7.69 -16.46
C HIS A 115 -10.12 8.01 -15.12
N LEU A 116 -10.88 7.74 -14.04
CA LEU A 116 -10.44 7.77 -12.65
C LEU A 116 -10.59 6.38 -12.04
N ILE A 117 -9.50 5.79 -11.58
CA ILE A 117 -9.49 4.54 -10.84
C ILE A 117 -9.05 4.82 -9.41
N VAL A 118 -9.87 4.45 -8.43
CA VAL A 118 -9.57 4.59 -7.00
C VAL A 118 -9.43 3.22 -6.38
N THR A 119 -8.37 2.99 -5.58
CA THR A 119 -8.27 1.79 -4.74
C THR A 119 -8.31 2.17 -3.28
N SER A 120 -9.08 1.44 -2.50
CA SER A 120 -9.06 1.50 -1.03
C SER A 120 -9.57 0.19 -0.42
N CYS A 121 -8.97 -0.21 0.70
CA CYS A 121 -9.42 -1.34 1.50
C CYS A 121 -9.82 -0.92 2.92
N THR A 122 -9.69 0.37 3.24
CA THR A 122 -9.77 0.89 4.61
C THR A 122 -11.00 1.75 4.87
N GLY A 123 -11.83 2.00 3.85
CA GLY A 123 -13.11 2.68 3.99
C GLY A 123 -13.86 2.78 2.68
N PHE A 124 -15.19 2.95 2.79
CA PHE A 124 -16.11 3.08 1.67
C PHE A 124 -17.28 3.97 2.04
N SER A 125 -17.73 4.76 1.09
CA SER A 125 -18.96 5.53 1.14
C SER A 125 -19.61 5.61 -0.25
N ALA A 126 -20.87 5.95 -0.31
CA ALA A 126 -21.56 6.25 -1.55
C ALA A 126 -22.54 7.44 -1.31
N PRO A 127 -22.25 8.62 -1.90
CA PRO A 127 -21.18 8.98 -2.84
C PRO A 127 -19.78 8.75 -2.25
N GLY A 128 -18.81 8.34 -3.09
CA GLY A 128 -17.49 7.91 -2.62
C GLY A 128 -16.37 8.90 -2.96
N LEU A 129 -15.16 8.52 -2.55
CA LEU A 129 -13.93 9.29 -2.77
C LEU A 129 -13.70 9.68 -4.24
N ASP A 130 -14.20 8.89 -5.18
CA ASP A 130 -14.14 9.16 -6.62
C ASP A 130 -14.88 10.45 -6.98
N LEU A 131 -16.08 10.70 -6.39
CA LEU A 131 -16.82 11.93 -6.61
C LEU A 131 -16.18 13.14 -5.89
N ASP A 132 -15.65 12.93 -4.68
CA ASP A 132 -14.89 13.97 -3.98
C ASP A 132 -13.70 14.45 -4.81
N LEU A 133 -12.96 13.50 -5.42
CA LEU A 133 -11.79 13.82 -6.25
C LEU A 133 -12.18 14.59 -7.52
N ILE A 134 -13.31 14.25 -8.18
CA ILE A 134 -13.79 15.02 -9.32
C ILE A 134 -14.03 16.46 -8.93
N ALA A 135 -14.72 16.70 -7.82
CA ALA A 135 -15.04 18.04 -7.35
C ALA A 135 -13.80 18.81 -6.88
N ARG A 136 -12.98 18.20 -6.02
CA ARG A 136 -11.83 18.86 -5.38
C ARG A 136 -10.66 19.09 -6.33
N CYS A 137 -10.44 18.18 -7.28
CA CYS A 137 -9.36 18.30 -8.25
C CYS A 137 -9.80 18.90 -9.58
N GLU A 138 -11.06 19.37 -9.67
CA GLU A 138 -11.65 19.99 -10.87
C GLU A 138 -11.46 19.10 -12.11
N LEU A 139 -11.73 17.80 -11.97
CA LEU A 139 -11.66 16.86 -13.09
C LEU A 139 -12.91 17.01 -13.98
N PRO A 140 -12.84 16.61 -15.28
CA PRO A 140 -14.01 16.62 -16.14
C PRO A 140 -15.17 15.81 -15.56
N THR A 141 -16.39 16.34 -15.62
CA THR A 141 -17.60 15.66 -15.13
C THR A 141 -17.97 14.40 -15.94
N THR A 142 -17.32 14.21 -17.09
CA THR A 142 -17.50 13.06 -18.00
C THR A 142 -16.50 11.94 -17.74
N VAL A 143 -15.65 12.07 -16.70
CA VAL A 143 -14.66 11.05 -16.33
C VAL A 143 -15.36 9.72 -16.01
N GLU A 144 -14.90 8.64 -16.64
CA GLU A 144 -15.33 7.29 -16.31
C GLU A 144 -14.67 6.84 -15.00
N ARG A 145 -15.46 6.27 -14.09
CA ARG A 145 -14.99 5.96 -12.71
C ARG A 145 -15.03 4.48 -12.41
N THR A 146 -14.01 3.99 -11.73
CA THR A 146 -13.95 2.63 -11.21
C THR A 146 -13.34 2.65 -9.81
N VAL A 147 -14.00 1.99 -8.85
CA VAL A 147 -13.45 1.78 -7.50
C VAL A 147 -13.09 0.31 -7.34
N ILE A 148 -11.84 0.03 -6.97
CA ILE A 148 -11.32 -1.29 -6.68
C ILE A 148 -11.18 -1.42 -5.16
N GLY A 149 -12.14 -2.11 -4.53
CA GLY A 149 -12.19 -2.30 -3.08
C GLY A 149 -11.76 -3.69 -2.63
N PHE A 150 -11.30 -3.80 -1.39
CA PHE A 150 -10.99 -5.07 -0.69
C PHE A 150 -10.07 -6.05 -1.42
N MET A 151 -9.21 -5.56 -2.31
CA MET A 151 -8.18 -6.39 -2.95
C MET A 151 -6.91 -6.51 -2.09
N GLY A 152 -6.76 -5.69 -1.04
CA GLY A 152 -5.58 -5.69 -0.17
C GLY A 152 -4.36 -5.00 -0.80
N CYS A 153 -3.18 -5.35 -0.31
CA CYS A 153 -1.94 -4.66 -0.64
C CYS A 153 -1.53 -4.74 -2.13
N TYR A 154 -2.14 -5.62 -2.93
CA TYR A 154 -1.85 -5.72 -4.37
C TYR A 154 -2.83 -4.91 -5.24
N ALA A 155 -3.80 -4.19 -4.67
CA ALA A 155 -4.80 -3.46 -5.44
C ALA A 155 -4.19 -2.43 -6.42
N ALA A 156 -3.04 -1.84 -6.10
CA ALA A 156 -2.35 -0.94 -7.03
C ALA A 156 -1.89 -1.64 -8.32
N ILE A 157 -1.39 -2.88 -8.22
CA ILE A 157 -1.02 -3.67 -9.41
C ILE A 157 -2.27 -4.02 -10.23
N ASN A 158 -3.40 -4.33 -9.57
CA ASN A 158 -4.67 -4.55 -10.27
C ASN A 158 -5.16 -3.27 -10.96
N ALA A 159 -5.04 -2.10 -10.31
CA ALA A 159 -5.41 -0.81 -10.90
C ALA A 159 -4.53 -0.47 -12.11
N LEU A 160 -3.22 -0.70 -12.03
CA LEU A 160 -2.29 -0.53 -13.15
C LEU A 160 -2.63 -1.50 -14.31
N LYS A 161 -2.99 -2.76 -14.01
CA LYS A 161 -3.46 -3.73 -15.01
C LYS A 161 -4.74 -3.25 -15.70
N LEU A 162 -5.71 -2.72 -14.94
CA LEU A 162 -6.93 -2.16 -15.51
C LEU A 162 -6.63 -0.95 -16.41
N ALA A 163 -5.82 0.00 -15.93
CA ALA A 163 -5.38 1.15 -16.73
C ALA A 163 -4.65 0.72 -18.01
N TYR A 164 -3.80 -0.30 -17.92
CA TYR A 164 -3.12 -0.89 -19.08
C TYR A 164 -4.12 -1.40 -20.13
N HIS A 165 -5.18 -2.09 -19.73
CA HIS A 165 -6.20 -2.57 -20.65
C HIS A 165 -7.04 -1.44 -21.24
N ILE A 166 -7.40 -0.43 -20.45
CA ILE A 166 -8.12 0.77 -20.90
C ILE A 166 -7.30 1.47 -22.00
N VAL A 167 -6.06 1.84 -21.73
CA VAL A 167 -5.21 2.55 -22.70
C VAL A 167 -4.93 1.72 -23.96
N ARG A 168 -4.82 0.40 -23.84
CA ARG A 168 -4.66 -0.48 -25.02
C ARG A 168 -5.94 -0.57 -25.86
N SER A 169 -7.10 -0.45 -25.25
CA SER A 169 -8.38 -0.39 -25.95
C SER A 169 -8.63 0.98 -26.58
N GLU A 170 -8.25 2.03 -25.86
CA GLU A 170 -8.41 3.42 -26.26
C GLU A 170 -7.09 4.18 -26.07
N ALA A 171 -6.35 4.38 -27.18
CA ALA A 171 -5.02 5.01 -27.15
C ALA A 171 -5.01 6.46 -26.70
N SER A 172 -6.16 7.15 -26.77
CA SER A 172 -6.38 8.53 -26.30
C SER A 172 -6.64 8.60 -24.80
N ALA A 173 -6.93 7.47 -24.13
CA ALA A 173 -7.25 7.44 -22.72
C ALA A 173 -6.10 7.98 -21.85
N ARG A 174 -6.47 8.81 -20.89
CA ARG A 174 -5.62 9.30 -19.81
C ARG A 174 -6.22 8.90 -18.48
N VAL A 175 -5.58 7.95 -17.83
CA VAL A 175 -6.11 7.33 -16.62
C VAL A 175 -5.40 7.91 -15.40
N LEU A 176 -6.16 8.55 -14.52
CA LEU A 176 -5.72 8.94 -13.19
C LEU A 176 -5.99 7.80 -12.23
N LEU A 177 -4.94 7.24 -11.62
CA LEU A 177 -5.07 6.27 -10.55
C LEU A 177 -4.81 6.94 -9.21
N VAL A 178 -5.63 6.60 -8.21
CA VAL A 178 -5.43 7.03 -6.82
C VAL A 178 -5.53 5.80 -5.91
N ASN A 179 -4.43 5.51 -5.22
CA ASN A 179 -4.34 4.42 -4.26
C ASN A 179 -4.28 5.04 -2.86
N LEU A 180 -5.36 4.92 -2.08
CA LEU A 180 -5.49 5.55 -0.78
C LEU A 180 -5.80 4.52 0.30
N GLU A 181 -5.07 4.62 1.42
CA GLU A 181 -5.34 3.80 2.59
C GLU A 181 -5.17 4.59 3.89
N LEU A 182 -6.13 4.42 4.79
CA LEU A 182 -6.13 4.92 6.15
C LEU A 182 -6.14 3.73 7.14
N CYS A 183 -5.06 2.95 7.11
CA CYS A 183 -4.97 1.70 7.88
C CYS A 183 -5.02 1.94 9.39
N THR A 184 -4.55 3.10 9.86
CA THR A 184 -4.52 3.42 11.29
C THR A 184 -5.91 3.58 11.90
N LEU A 185 -6.96 3.72 11.08
CA LEU A 185 -8.36 3.76 11.53
C LEU A 185 -8.89 2.40 12.03
N HIS A 186 -8.14 1.31 11.84
CA HIS A 186 -8.61 -0.04 12.20
C HIS A 186 -7.84 -0.68 13.35
N LEU A 187 -7.15 0.11 14.18
CA LEU A 187 -6.54 -0.38 15.42
C LEU A 187 -7.59 -1.07 16.30
N LYS A 188 -7.22 -2.22 16.86
CA LYS A 188 -8.06 -2.99 17.79
C LYS A 188 -7.56 -2.86 19.22
N GLU A 189 -8.49 -2.77 20.15
CA GLU A 189 -8.17 -2.85 21.56
C GLU A 189 -8.03 -4.32 21.96
N ASN A 190 -6.82 -4.79 22.04
CA ASN A 190 -6.52 -6.12 22.58
C ASN A 190 -5.07 -6.19 23.09
N ALA A 191 -4.78 -7.27 23.82
CA ALA A 191 -3.44 -7.57 24.34
C ALA A 191 -2.81 -8.78 23.61
N ASP A 192 -3.26 -9.07 22.38
CA ASP A 192 -2.67 -10.12 21.56
C ASP A 192 -1.40 -9.63 20.88
N LEU A 193 -0.30 -10.34 21.09
CA LEU A 193 1.01 -9.94 20.58
C LEU A 193 1.07 -9.96 19.05
N GLU A 194 0.45 -10.94 18.39
CA GLU A 194 0.48 -11.08 16.93
C GLU A 194 -0.30 -9.95 16.26
N GLN A 195 -1.44 -9.58 16.82
CA GLN A 195 -2.19 -8.42 16.36
C GLN A 195 -1.43 -7.10 16.59
N MET A 196 -0.84 -6.90 17.77
CA MET A 196 -0.04 -5.69 18.03
C MET A 196 1.15 -5.57 17.08
N LEU A 197 1.80 -6.69 16.74
CA LEU A 197 2.87 -6.72 15.74
C LEU A 197 2.35 -6.45 14.32
N SER A 198 1.16 -6.90 13.99
CA SER A 198 0.52 -6.57 12.71
C SER A 198 0.23 -5.07 12.61
N PHE A 199 -0.36 -4.47 13.63
CA PHE A 199 -0.61 -3.03 13.67
C PHE A 199 0.66 -2.18 13.72
N LEU A 200 1.78 -2.72 14.21
CA LEU A 200 3.08 -2.05 14.15
C LEU A 200 3.54 -1.77 12.71
N LEU A 201 3.07 -2.54 11.74
CA LEU A 201 3.47 -2.40 10.34
C LEU A 201 2.67 -1.31 9.61
N PHE A 202 1.37 -1.18 9.90
CA PHE A 202 0.45 -0.41 9.09
C PHE A 202 0.48 1.10 9.36
N ALA A 203 0.31 1.87 8.28
CA ALA A 203 0.31 3.34 8.25
C ALA A 203 -0.71 3.85 7.21
N ASP A 204 -0.95 5.16 7.19
CA ASP A 204 -1.79 5.84 6.22
C ASP A 204 -0.95 6.44 5.10
N GLY A 205 -1.48 6.43 3.89
CA GLY A 205 -0.82 7.03 2.74
C GLY A 205 -1.65 6.98 1.48
N CYS A 206 -1.26 7.84 0.54
CA CYS A 206 -1.87 7.91 -0.77
C CYS A 206 -0.82 8.04 -1.87
N ALA A 207 -1.07 7.42 -3.00
CA ALA A 207 -0.31 7.61 -4.22
C ALA A 207 -1.27 7.95 -5.37
N ALA A 208 -0.91 8.96 -6.16
CA ALA A 208 -1.58 9.27 -7.42
C ALA A 208 -0.64 8.98 -8.59
N SER A 209 -1.16 8.49 -9.71
CA SER A 209 -0.38 8.24 -10.91
C SER A 209 -1.16 8.54 -12.18
N LEU A 210 -0.48 9.02 -13.21
CA LEU A 210 -1.02 9.22 -14.55
C LEU A 210 -0.54 8.10 -15.46
N VAL A 211 -1.47 7.42 -16.14
CA VAL A 211 -1.18 6.33 -17.09
C VAL A 211 -1.78 6.66 -18.44
N SER A 212 -0.97 6.58 -19.48
CA SER A 212 -1.38 6.85 -20.86
C SER A 212 -0.50 6.14 -21.90
N ALA A 213 -0.76 6.37 -23.19
CA ALA A 213 0.08 5.91 -24.29
C ALA A 213 1.27 6.84 -24.57
N GLU A 214 1.43 7.96 -23.85
CA GLU A 214 2.55 8.88 -24.04
C GLU A 214 3.88 8.23 -23.62
N PRO A 215 4.92 8.22 -24.48
CA PRO A 215 6.13 7.45 -24.23
C PRO A 215 7.07 8.17 -23.24
N SER A 216 6.68 8.22 -21.96
CA SER A 216 7.46 8.81 -20.88
C SER A 216 7.27 8.03 -19.57
N GLY A 217 8.30 7.96 -18.74
CA GLY A 217 8.27 7.33 -17.44
C GLY A 217 8.55 5.80 -17.47
N ILE A 218 7.58 4.97 -17.07
CA ILE A 218 7.72 3.51 -17.00
C ILE A 218 6.77 2.83 -17.99
N ALA A 219 7.30 2.09 -18.96
CA ALA A 219 6.53 1.27 -19.88
C ALA A 219 6.05 -0.01 -19.18
N LEU A 220 4.76 -0.31 -19.28
CA LEU A 220 4.14 -1.51 -18.73
C LEU A 220 4.20 -2.64 -19.77
N ASP A 221 4.85 -3.76 -19.45
CA ASP A 221 5.05 -4.86 -20.39
C ASP A 221 4.03 -5.98 -20.19
N SER A 222 3.94 -6.55 -19.00
CA SER A 222 3.04 -7.67 -18.72
C SER A 222 2.66 -7.76 -17.24
N PHE A 223 1.55 -8.44 -16.98
CA PHE A 223 1.04 -8.68 -15.63
C PHE A 223 0.82 -10.19 -15.43
N ARG A 224 1.05 -10.66 -14.20
CA ARG A 224 0.75 -12.04 -13.78
C ARG A 224 0.17 -12.03 -12.38
N ALA A 225 -0.76 -12.95 -12.14
CA ALA A 225 -1.32 -13.23 -10.82
C ALA A 225 -1.01 -14.69 -10.48
N VAL A 226 -0.43 -14.91 -9.30
CA VAL A 226 -0.12 -16.25 -8.80
C VAL A 226 -0.85 -16.48 -7.49
N LEU A 227 -1.86 -17.34 -7.50
CA LEU A 227 -2.52 -17.83 -6.30
C LEU A 227 -1.72 -18.98 -5.70
N VAL A 228 -1.38 -18.88 -4.42
CA VAL A 228 -0.79 -19.98 -3.66
C VAL A 228 -1.93 -20.82 -3.07
N PRO A 229 -2.07 -22.09 -3.44
CA PRO A 229 -3.14 -22.95 -2.92
C PRO A 229 -3.08 -23.12 -1.40
N ASP A 230 -4.25 -23.37 -0.79
CA ASP A 230 -4.41 -23.71 0.64
C ASP A 230 -3.85 -22.64 1.62
N THR A 231 -3.98 -21.36 1.26
CA THR A 231 -3.44 -20.24 2.05
C THR A 231 -4.44 -19.14 2.37
N ARG A 232 -5.74 -19.39 2.12
CA ARG A 232 -6.80 -18.39 2.24
C ARG A 232 -6.92 -17.76 3.64
N ASP A 233 -6.52 -18.48 4.67
CA ASP A 233 -6.57 -18.08 6.08
C ASP A 233 -5.34 -17.28 6.55
N LEU A 234 -4.28 -17.21 5.74
CA LEU A 234 -3.02 -16.60 6.17
C LEU A 234 -3.03 -15.07 6.19
N ILE A 235 -3.79 -14.47 5.28
CA ILE A 235 -4.05 -13.02 5.25
C ILE A 235 -5.54 -12.84 5.04
N THR A 236 -6.24 -12.26 6.02
CA THR A 236 -7.66 -11.91 5.88
C THR A 236 -7.92 -10.49 6.33
N TRP A 237 -8.91 -9.85 5.70
CA TRP A 237 -9.35 -8.51 6.03
C TRP A 237 -10.87 -8.48 5.96
N ASN A 238 -11.55 -8.42 7.10
CA ASN A 238 -12.99 -8.61 7.20
C ASN A 238 -13.65 -7.45 7.94
N ILE A 239 -14.78 -6.97 7.44
CA ILE A 239 -15.60 -5.96 8.10
C ILE A 239 -16.27 -6.60 9.33
N ARG A 240 -16.18 -5.93 10.49
CA ARG A 240 -16.81 -6.32 11.75
C ARG A 240 -17.39 -5.08 12.43
N ASP A 241 -18.13 -5.27 13.51
CA ASP A 241 -18.80 -4.18 14.24
C ASP A 241 -17.82 -3.16 14.84
N ALA A 242 -16.67 -3.63 15.34
CA ALA A 242 -15.63 -2.79 15.95
C ALA A 242 -14.44 -2.51 15.01
N GLY A 243 -14.71 -2.18 13.74
CA GLY A 243 -13.70 -1.94 12.71
C GLY A 243 -13.41 -3.20 11.88
N PHE A 244 -12.40 -3.14 11.01
CA PHE A 244 -12.04 -4.25 10.15
C PHE A 244 -10.99 -5.15 10.84
N ASP A 245 -11.20 -6.46 10.77
CA ASP A 245 -10.31 -7.44 11.39
C ASP A 245 -9.22 -7.89 10.44
N MET A 246 -7.97 -7.73 10.87
CA MET A 246 -6.79 -8.21 10.19
C MET A 246 -6.31 -9.53 10.81
N VAL A 247 -6.10 -10.54 9.97
CA VAL A 247 -5.23 -11.66 10.27
C VAL A 247 -4.02 -11.58 9.36
N LEU A 248 -2.84 -11.61 9.93
CA LEU A 248 -1.57 -11.64 9.22
C LEU A 248 -0.67 -12.70 9.87
N SER A 249 -0.72 -13.91 9.34
CA SER A 249 0.01 -15.06 9.90
C SER A 249 1.51 -14.92 9.76
N GLY A 250 2.25 -15.26 10.80
CA GLY A 250 3.72 -15.38 10.77
C GLY A 250 4.25 -16.38 9.73
N ARG A 251 3.40 -17.24 9.14
CA ARG A 251 3.74 -18.20 8.07
C ARG A 251 3.86 -17.54 6.69
N VAL A 252 3.29 -16.34 6.50
CA VAL A 252 3.22 -15.65 5.20
C VAL A 252 4.57 -15.55 4.49
N PRO A 253 5.69 -15.14 5.13
CA PRO A 253 6.97 -15.02 4.43
C PRO A 253 7.49 -16.34 3.85
N ALA A 254 7.35 -17.45 4.57
CA ALA A 254 7.77 -18.76 4.07
C ALA A 254 6.94 -19.22 2.87
N VAL A 255 5.63 -19.02 2.94
CA VAL A 255 4.70 -19.37 1.87
C VAL A 255 4.94 -18.51 0.62
N ILE A 256 5.21 -17.20 0.78
CA ILE A 256 5.62 -16.32 -0.32
C ILE A 256 6.90 -16.84 -0.98
N GLN A 257 7.93 -17.15 -0.19
CA GLN A 257 9.20 -17.64 -0.71
C GLN A 257 9.02 -18.90 -1.59
N ASP A 258 8.26 -19.86 -1.10
CA ASP A 258 8.01 -21.12 -1.81
C ASP A 258 7.12 -20.93 -3.03
N GLY A 259 6.09 -20.10 -2.95
CA GLY A 259 5.21 -19.75 -4.06
C GLY A 259 5.99 -19.07 -5.19
N LEU A 260 6.81 -18.07 -4.86
CA LEU A 260 7.62 -17.35 -5.85
C LEU A 260 8.64 -18.26 -6.54
N ARG A 261 9.29 -19.17 -5.80
CA ARG A 261 10.23 -20.14 -6.41
C ARG A 261 9.55 -21.04 -7.43
N ARG A 262 8.36 -21.54 -7.13
CA ARG A 262 7.61 -22.41 -8.04
C ARG A 262 7.11 -21.69 -9.30
N SER A 263 6.81 -20.40 -9.20
CA SER A 263 6.22 -19.60 -10.27
C SER A 263 7.20 -18.60 -10.89
N ALA A 264 8.51 -18.73 -10.62
CA ALA A 264 9.52 -17.77 -11.06
C ALA A 264 9.51 -17.57 -12.58
N ASP A 265 9.46 -18.66 -13.34
CA ASP A 265 9.44 -18.62 -14.81
C ASP A 265 8.21 -17.91 -15.35
N GLU A 266 7.04 -18.14 -14.74
CA GLU A 266 5.80 -17.48 -15.14
C GLU A 266 5.83 -15.98 -14.80
N ILE A 267 6.29 -15.62 -13.59
CA ILE A 267 6.39 -14.24 -13.12
C ILE A 267 7.35 -13.43 -13.99
N LEU A 268 8.51 -14.00 -14.30
CA LEU A 268 9.58 -13.34 -15.05
C LEU A 268 9.50 -13.59 -16.57
N ALA A 269 8.41 -14.22 -17.05
CA ALA A 269 8.21 -14.56 -18.47
C ALA A 269 9.39 -15.34 -19.07
N GLY A 270 9.98 -16.26 -18.29
CA GLY A 270 11.14 -17.07 -18.69
C GLY A 270 12.50 -16.35 -18.60
N ALA A 271 12.52 -15.06 -18.22
CA ALA A 271 13.78 -14.33 -18.05
C ALA A 271 14.47 -14.72 -16.72
N PRO A 272 15.81 -14.81 -16.69
CA PRO A 272 16.50 -15.05 -15.42
C PRO A 272 16.37 -13.82 -14.49
N ALA A 273 16.24 -14.05 -13.18
CA ALA A 273 16.13 -12.95 -12.20
C ALA A 273 17.32 -11.97 -12.28
N ALA A 274 18.49 -12.44 -12.65
CA ALA A 274 19.69 -11.62 -12.85
C ALA A 274 19.59 -10.62 -14.02
N SER A 275 18.62 -10.78 -14.92
CA SER A 275 18.35 -9.82 -16.01
C SER A 275 17.39 -8.72 -15.62
N ILE A 276 16.83 -8.76 -14.42
CA ILE A 276 15.96 -7.73 -13.86
C ILE A 276 16.82 -6.71 -13.10
N ASP A 277 16.90 -5.50 -13.62
CA ASP A 277 17.71 -4.42 -13.03
C ASP A 277 17.04 -3.79 -11.79
N LEU A 278 15.71 -3.66 -11.82
CA LEU A 278 14.93 -2.90 -10.84
C LEU A 278 13.83 -3.79 -10.21
N TRP A 279 13.77 -3.76 -8.89
CA TRP A 279 12.75 -4.51 -8.14
C TRP A 279 11.88 -3.56 -7.32
N ALA A 280 10.61 -3.44 -7.67
CA ALA A 280 9.61 -2.67 -6.95
C ALA A 280 8.73 -3.62 -6.13
N VAL A 281 9.25 -4.09 -5.00
CA VAL A 281 8.54 -5.04 -4.15
C VAL A 281 7.77 -4.30 -3.06
N HIS A 282 6.46 -4.57 -2.96
CA HIS A 282 5.64 -4.10 -1.85
C HIS A 282 6.23 -4.55 -0.51
N PRO A 283 6.65 -3.64 0.37
CA PRO A 283 7.22 -4.00 1.65
C PRO A 283 6.12 -4.27 2.70
N GLY A 284 5.45 -5.42 2.57
CA GLY A 284 4.44 -5.86 3.53
C GLY A 284 4.96 -6.02 4.96
N GLY A 285 6.28 -6.11 5.09
CA GLY A 285 7.09 -6.19 6.29
C GLY A 285 8.50 -6.63 5.91
N ARG A 286 9.47 -6.46 6.81
CA ARG A 286 10.87 -6.84 6.55
C ARG A 286 11.02 -8.29 6.09
N THR A 287 10.34 -9.22 6.76
CA THR A 287 10.42 -10.66 6.48
C THR A 287 9.85 -11.04 5.11
N VAL A 288 8.91 -10.25 4.58
CA VAL A 288 8.38 -10.41 3.21
C VAL A 288 9.46 -10.05 2.20
N LEU A 289 10.16 -8.94 2.39
CA LEU A 289 11.29 -8.55 1.53
C LEU A 289 12.42 -9.60 1.58
N ASP A 290 12.75 -10.11 2.76
CA ASP A 290 13.74 -11.17 2.94
C ASP A 290 13.32 -12.47 2.22
N ALA A 291 12.01 -12.77 2.17
CA ALA A 291 11.48 -13.93 1.45
C ALA A 291 11.63 -13.78 -0.07
N VAL A 292 11.34 -12.61 -0.62
CA VAL A 292 11.55 -12.30 -2.06
C VAL A 292 13.02 -12.37 -2.43
N GLU A 293 13.90 -11.76 -1.61
CA GLU A 293 15.36 -11.79 -1.80
C GLU A 293 15.86 -13.24 -1.89
N ARG A 294 15.43 -14.10 -0.96
CA ARG A 294 15.79 -15.53 -0.98
C ARG A 294 15.13 -16.32 -2.13
N ALA A 295 13.91 -15.98 -2.52
CA ALA A 295 13.20 -16.70 -3.60
C ALA A 295 13.91 -16.55 -4.93
N PHE A 296 14.37 -15.35 -5.26
CA PHE A 296 15.03 -15.03 -6.53
C PHE A 296 16.56 -14.94 -6.44
N ALA A 297 17.16 -15.26 -5.27
CA ALA A 297 18.59 -15.15 -4.99
C ALA A 297 19.15 -13.75 -5.32
N LEU A 298 18.40 -12.69 -4.92
CA LEU A 298 18.75 -11.31 -5.24
C LEU A 298 19.97 -10.84 -4.42
N ALA A 299 20.73 -9.90 -4.99
CA ALA A 299 21.73 -9.18 -4.22
C ALA A 299 21.09 -8.37 -3.07
N PRO A 300 21.75 -8.21 -1.92
CA PRO A 300 21.20 -7.50 -0.75
C PRO A 300 20.74 -6.06 -1.05
N THR A 301 21.33 -5.43 -2.08
CA THR A 301 20.98 -4.06 -2.50
C THR A 301 19.77 -4.00 -3.45
N ALA A 302 19.33 -5.11 -4.03
CA ALA A 302 18.25 -5.12 -5.03
C ALA A 302 16.93 -4.57 -4.48
N LEU A 303 16.65 -4.80 -3.19
CA LEU A 303 15.43 -4.34 -2.52
C LEU A 303 15.67 -3.09 -1.63
N ALA A 304 16.78 -2.38 -1.79
CA ALA A 304 17.11 -1.22 -0.96
C ALA A 304 16.02 -0.14 -0.99
N THR A 305 15.43 0.14 -2.16
CA THR A 305 14.35 1.13 -2.30
C THR A 305 13.09 0.69 -1.54
N SER A 306 12.70 -0.60 -1.64
CA SER A 306 11.55 -1.13 -0.91
C SER A 306 11.78 -1.11 0.61
N ARG A 307 13.00 -1.44 1.07
CA ARG A 307 13.39 -1.38 2.48
C ARG A 307 13.38 0.06 3.00
N ASP A 308 13.84 1.05 2.20
CA ASP A 308 13.81 2.47 2.58
C ASP A 308 12.38 3.02 2.64
N VAL A 309 11.47 2.58 1.77
CA VAL A 309 10.04 2.91 1.87
C VAL A 309 9.44 2.35 3.16
N LEU A 310 9.69 1.07 3.48
CA LEU A 310 9.22 0.47 4.73
C LEU A 310 9.74 1.24 5.95
N ARG A 311 11.01 1.58 5.96
CA ARG A 311 11.66 2.31 7.06
C ARG A 311 11.00 3.67 7.30
N ARG A 312 10.71 4.41 6.23
CA ARG A 312 10.22 5.80 6.29
C ARG A 312 8.72 5.95 6.39
N TYR A 313 7.94 4.94 6.02
CA TYR A 313 6.49 5.09 5.89
C TYR A 313 5.70 3.91 6.48
N GLY A 314 6.34 2.80 6.79
CA GLY A 314 5.63 1.56 7.14
C GLY A 314 4.91 0.95 5.94
N ASN A 315 3.88 0.17 6.22
CA ASN A 315 3.02 -0.48 5.22
C ASN A 315 1.70 0.29 5.08
N MET A 316 1.53 1.02 4.00
CA MET A 316 0.31 1.76 3.64
C MET A 316 -0.56 0.94 2.67
N SER A 317 -0.63 -0.37 2.87
CA SER A 317 -1.41 -1.31 2.04
C SER A 317 -1.19 -1.08 0.52
N SER A 318 -2.25 -0.87 -0.26
CA SER A 318 -2.18 -0.74 -1.72
C SER A 318 -1.29 0.41 -2.19
N ALA A 319 -1.20 1.51 -1.46
CA ALA A 319 -0.39 2.66 -1.84
C ALA A 319 1.12 2.38 -1.80
N THR A 320 1.59 1.46 -0.96
CA THR A 320 3.02 1.33 -0.61
C THR A 320 3.91 1.01 -1.81
N VAL A 321 3.50 0.11 -2.70
CA VAL A 321 4.30 -0.25 -3.89
C VAL A 321 4.47 0.95 -4.84
N MET A 322 3.51 1.87 -4.86
CA MET A 322 3.59 3.08 -5.67
C MET A 322 4.63 4.07 -5.12
N PHE A 323 4.86 4.12 -3.80
CA PHE A 323 5.99 4.86 -3.20
C PHE A 323 7.33 4.28 -3.64
N VAL A 324 7.43 2.96 -3.80
CA VAL A 324 8.64 2.32 -4.34
C VAL A 324 8.83 2.69 -5.81
N ILE A 325 7.77 2.59 -6.63
CA ILE A 325 7.80 2.95 -8.05
C ILE A 325 8.17 4.42 -8.25
N GLU A 326 7.59 5.33 -7.46
CA GLU A 326 7.91 6.76 -7.50
C GLU A 326 9.40 7.02 -7.27
N ARG A 327 10.01 6.37 -6.28
CA ARG A 327 11.45 6.49 -6.01
C ARG A 327 12.32 5.92 -7.11
N LEU A 328 11.93 4.79 -7.71
CA LEU A 328 12.64 4.23 -8.86
C LEU A 328 12.56 5.17 -10.07
N MET A 329 11.40 5.79 -10.31
CA MET A 329 11.28 6.83 -11.38
C MET A 329 12.18 8.03 -11.11
N ARG A 330 12.23 8.50 -9.87
CA ARG A 330 13.11 9.64 -9.48
C ARG A 330 14.59 9.33 -9.54
N SER A 331 14.99 8.05 -9.51
CA SER A 331 16.41 7.68 -9.65
C SER A 331 17.01 8.02 -11.02
N GLY A 332 16.15 8.31 -12.01
CA GLY A 332 16.57 8.66 -13.36
C GLY A 332 17.14 7.48 -14.16
N ALA A 333 16.97 6.25 -13.69
CA ALA A 333 17.39 5.05 -14.42
C ALA A 333 16.66 4.97 -15.76
N ARG A 334 17.38 4.78 -16.86
CA ARG A 334 16.84 4.71 -18.22
C ARG A 334 17.15 3.38 -18.87
N GLY A 335 16.20 2.87 -19.69
CA GLY A 335 16.35 1.64 -20.45
C GLY A 335 16.53 0.39 -19.57
N ARG A 336 16.07 0.43 -18.31
CA ARG A 336 16.22 -0.67 -17.35
C ARG A 336 14.97 -1.54 -17.30
N SER A 337 15.19 -2.85 -17.25
CA SER A 337 14.12 -3.83 -16.97
C SER A 337 13.77 -3.84 -15.50
N GLY A 338 12.49 -4.06 -15.19
CA GLY A 338 12.05 -4.13 -13.81
C GLY A 338 10.91 -5.11 -13.57
N CYS A 339 10.78 -5.53 -12.31
CA CYS A 339 9.66 -6.32 -11.82
C CYS A 339 9.06 -5.65 -10.59
N ALA A 340 7.76 -5.34 -10.66
CA ALA A 340 6.99 -4.92 -9.50
C ALA A 340 6.17 -6.10 -8.99
N MET A 341 6.02 -6.23 -7.66
CA MET A 341 5.18 -7.26 -7.06
C MET A 341 4.60 -6.84 -5.72
N SER A 342 3.38 -7.28 -5.48
CA SER A 342 2.66 -7.10 -4.22
C SER A 342 1.97 -8.39 -3.80
N PHE A 343 1.77 -8.54 -2.50
CA PHE A 343 1.18 -9.72 -1.88
C PHE A 343 -0.02 -9.33 -1.03
N GLY A 344 -1.02 -10.18 -0.95
CA GLY A 344 -2.21 -9.88 -0.16
C GLY A 344 -3.11 -11.10 0.02
N PRO A 345 -4.37 -10.87 0.45
CA PRO A 345 -5.31 -11.95 0.73
C PRO A 345 -5.41 -12.99 -0.38
N GLY A 346 -5.47 -14.29 0.03
CA GLY A 346 -5.64 -15.35 -0.94
C GLY A 346 -4.79 -16.58 -0.73
N LEU A 347 -3.51 -16.60 -0.48
CA LEU A 347 -2.44 -15.62 -0.69
C LEU A 347 -2.20 -15.45 -2.20
N ILE A 348 -2.20 -14.23 -2.67
CA ILE A 348 -1.95 -13.95 -4.09
C ILE A 348 -0.71 -13.07 -4.20
N ALA A 349 0.14 -13.35 -5.20
CA ALA A 349 1.15 -12.45 -5.71
C ALA A 349 0.66 -11.84 -7.02
N GLU A 350 0.45 -10.53 -7.05
CA GLU A 350 0.23 -9.77 -8.28
C GLU A 350 1.56 -9.14 -8.71
N THR A 351 1.91 -9.35 -9.97
CA THR A 351 3.21 -8.94 -10.50
C THR A 351 3.07 -8.19 -11.83
N MET A 352 4.05 -7.35 -12.11
CA MET A 352 4.12 -6.53 -13.31
C MET A 352 5.56 -6.44 -13.78
N LEU A 353 5.84 -6.82 -15.03
CA LEU A 353 7.10 -6.51 -15.69
C LEU A 353 7.00 -5.14 -16.35
N PHE A 354 8.10 -4.38 -16.26
CA PHE A 354 8.15 -3.03 -16.79
C PHE A 354 9.56 -2.67 -17.30
N ARG A 355 9.63 -1.55 -18.04
CA ARG A 355 10.92 -0.93 -18.43
C ARG A 355 10.85 0.56 -18.20
N THR A 356 11.94 1.15 -17.71
CA THR A 356 12.05 2.61 -17.69
C THR A 356 12.24 3.13 -19.13
N ALA A 357 11.62 4.27 -19.44
CA ALA A 357 11.78 4.90 -20.75
C ALA A 357 13.26 5.17 -21.05
N ALA A 358 13.61 5.12 -22.34
CA ALA A 358 14.98 5.30 -22.83
C ALA A 358 15.52 6.74 -22.63
#